data_7b6472083d62b289ee2bc869e23fd725
#
_entry.id   7b6472083d62b289ee2bc869e23fd725
#
_cell.length_a   1.000
_cell.length_b   1.000
_cell.length_c   1.000
_cell.angle_alpha   90.00
_cell.angle_beta   90.00
_cell.angle_gamma   90.00
#
_symmetry.space_group_name_H-M   'P 1'
#
loop_
_entity.id
_entity.type
_entity.pdbx_description
1 polymer ?
#
loop_
_entity_poly.entity_id
_entity_poly.type
_entity_poly.pdbx_seq_one_letter_code
_entity_poly.pdbx_strand_id
1 'polypeptide(L)'
;MKKMFLAAAAALAMLASCSKDADEIADTAKGGVVKITLTDKTPAMTRAFFGTTAAAESWEKKIGSLTLFVFDGSDRAVLQRRFSAAEISGQAATIPVPDAKPGELYKFYVVANSGTPANVADLTELRSSTESEAASYNGTFDEVTTKAVRSGGFTMTGSTMKAIAQAGQTTDVQIGIERLVAKIAVQTATDSKFAAAYPGRVKIASATVSRAASSTPYFNETQHSGGVENRAAVVHNFSQTQASKEQSGKYANLFYVYGSENSNPAENVLLTLEGVYDNDGDFATTADQIPISYEVELNGDSGKAISRNTYRRVSVNISGLTGADVAVTITPADWEGPINQEVNLGM
;
A
#
# COMPACT_ATOMS: atom_id res chain seq x y z
N MET A 1 -51.81 -55.57 26.22
CA MET A 1 -50.44 -55.17 26.05
C MET A 1 -50.12 -55.19 24.54
N LYS A 2 -50.46 -54.17 23.80
CA LYS A 2 -50.09 -54.01 22.36
C LYS A 2 -49.49 -52.66 22.19
N LYS A 3 -48.21 -52.64 21.83
CA LYS A 3 -47.49 -51.43 21.48
C LYS A 3 -47.79 -51.04 20.05
N MET A 4 -48.45 -49.89 19.86
CA MET A 4 -48.59 -49.26 18.55
C MET A 4 -47.39 -48.41 18.24
N PHE A 5 -46.67 -48.73 17.16
CA PHE A 5 -45.68 -47.86 16.56
C PHE A 5 -46.38 -46.86 15.64
N LEU A 6 -46.23 -45.56 15.96
CA LEU A 6 -46.71 -44.51 15.11
C LEU A 6 -45.53 -44.10 14.21
N ALA A 7 -45.62 -44.39 12.92
CA ALA A 7 -44.69 -43.93 11.91
C ALA A 7 -45.03 -42.47 11.52
N ALA A 8 -44.18 -41.53 11.86
CA ALA A 8 -44.29 -40.15 11.36
C ALA A 8 -43.65 -40.06 9.98
N ALA A 9 -44.48 -39.94 8.95
CA ALA A 9 -44.05 -39.60 7.63
C ALA A 9 -43.72 -38.11 7.59
N ALA A 10 -42.42 -37.75 7.52
CA ALA A 10 -41.97 -36.40 7.25
C ALA A 10 -42.14 -36.12 5.74
N ALA A 11 -43.15 -35.32 5.42
CA ALA A 11 -43.30 -34.79 4.07
C ALA A 11 -42.18 -33.77 3.81
N LEU A 12 -41.24 -34.13 2.95
CA LEU A 12 -40.25 -33.21 2.40
C LEU A 12 -40.99 -32.30 1.42
N ALA A 13 -41.38 -31.10 1.88
CA ALA A 13 -41.82 -30.05 0.99
C ALA A 13 -40.56 -29.51 0.28
N MET A 14 -40.32 -29.93 -0.94
CA MET A 14 -39.42 -29.27 -1.85
C MET A 14 -39.97 -27.88 -2.16
N LEU A 15 -39.44 -26.87 -1.50
CA LEU A 15 -39.58 -25.49 -1.96
C LEU A 15 -38.75 -25.38 -3.25
N ALA A 16 -39.42 -25.60 -4.36
CA ALA A 16 -38.94 -25.11 -5.65
C ALA A 16 -39.03 -23.58 -5.59
N SER A 17 -37.98 -22.94 -5.06
CA SER A 17 -37.73 -21.52 -5.27
C SER A 17 -37.38 -21.42 -6.75
N CYS A 18 -38.35 -21.09 -7.59
CA CYS A 18 -38.11 -20.58 -8.91
C CYS A 18 -37.39 -19.25 -8.70
N SER A 19 -36.06 -19.24 -8.77
CA SER A 19 -35.30 -18.02 -8.91
C SER A 19 -35.60 -17.50 -10.31
N LYS A 20 -36.35 -16.42 -10.39
CA LYS A 20 -36.47 -15.61 -11.61
C LYS A 20 -35.12 -15.08 -12.10
N ASP A 21 -34.12 -15.17 -11.27
CA ASP A 21 -32.75 -14.70 -11.58
C ASP A 21 -31.99 -15.59 -12.57
N ALA A 22 -32.41 -16.85 -12.75
CA ALA A 22 -31.76 -17.77 -13.68
C ALA A 22 -32.05 -17.41 -15.16
N ASP A 23 -33.22 -16.84 -15.43
CA ASP A 23 -33.60 -16.45 -16.80
C ASP A 23 -33.03 -15.08 -17.19
N GLU A 24 -32.80 -14.19 -16.21
CA GLU A 24 -32.11 -12.91 -16.47
C GLU A 24 -30.61 -13.10 -16.72
N ILE A 25 -29.99 -14.11 -16.11
CA ILE A 25 -28.57 -14.45 -16.35
C ILE A 25 -28.37 -15.07 -17.73
N ALA A 26 -29.38 -15.77 -18.27
CA ALA A 26 -29.28 -16.42 -19.57
C ALA A 26 -29.32 -15.44 -20.74
N ASP A 27 -29.92 -14.27 -20.58
CA ASP A 27 -30.00 -13.26 -21.66
C ASP A 27 -28.84 -12.26 -21.66
N THR A 28 -28.07 -12.19 -20.54
CA THR A 28 -26.78 -11.46 -20.47
C THR A 28 -25.60 -12.27 -21.00
N ALA A 29 -25.80 -13.49 -21.47
CA ALA A 29 -24.75 -14.43 -21.89
C ALA A 29 -24.12 -14.15 -23.25
N LYS A 30 -24.27 -12.95 -23.80
CA LYS A 30 -23.46 -12.51 -24.98
C LYS A 30 -22.07 -12.01 -24.59
N GLY A 31 -21.82 -11.77 -23.30
CA GLY A 31 -20.52 -11.35 -22.77
C GLY A 31 -19.79 -12.48 -22.06
N GLY A 32 -18.51 -12.29 -21.78
CA GLY A 32 -17.72 -13.19 -20.96
C GLY A 32 -17.98 -12.98 -19.47
N VAL A 33 -17.73 -14.02 -18.70
CA VAL A 33 -17.82 -14.00 -17.24
C VAL A 33 -16.43 -14.12 -16.65
N VAL A 34 -16.10 -13.27 -15.67
CA VAL A 34 -14.79 -13.31 -15.00
C VAL A 34 -14.91 -13.48 -13.50
N LYS A 35 -13.95 -14.21 -12.94
CA LYS A 35 -13.69 -14.30 -11.51
C LYS A 35 -12.35 -13.62 -11.24
N ILE A 36 -12.34 -12.59 -10.41
CA ILE A 36 -11.12 -11.86 -10.07
C ILE A 36 -10.56 -12.37 -8.74
N THR A 37 -9.29 -12.76 -8.73
CA THR A 37 -8.54 -13.09 -7.53
C THR A 37 -7.40 -12.10 -7.36
N LEU A 38 -7.38 -11.40 -6.23
CA LEU A 38 -6.27 -10.51 -5.87
C LEU A 38 -5.22 -11.32 -5.14
N THR A 39 -4.00 -11.25 -5.65
CA THR A 39 -2.86 -11.96 -5.07
C THR A 39 -1.78 -10.98 -4.64
N ASP A 40 -0.95 -11.41 -3.74
CA ASP A 40 0.23 -10.76 -3.23
C ASP A 40 1.47 -11.13 -4.06
N LYS A 41 2.41 -10.23 -4.08
CA LYS A 41 3.68 -10.47 -4.76
C LYS A 41 4.79 -10.96 -3.83
N THR A 42 4.59 -11.04 -2.52
CA THR A 42 5.67 -11.36 -1.55
C THR A 42 5.27 -12.35 -0.44
N PRO A 43 6.19 -13.19 0.09
CA PRO A 43 5.89 -14.22 1.10
C PRO A 43 5.74 -13.67 2.54
N ALA A 44 4.98 -14.36 3.39
CA ALA A 44 4.64 -14.00 4.77
C ALA A 44 5.84 -14.09 5.75
N MET A 45 6.05 -13.07 6.60
CA MET A 45 7.15 -12.99 7.56
C MET A 45 6.74 -12.40 8.93
N THR A 46 7.59 -12.48 9.95
CA THR A 46 7.29 -12.16 11.36
C THR A 46 7.41 -10.68 11.72
N ARG A 47 6.63 -10.23 12.73
CA ARG A 47 6.38 -8.85 13.13
C ARG A 47 7.44 -8.24 14.04
N ALA A 48 8.01 -7.09 13.69
CA ALA A 48 8.62 -6.13 14.63
C ALA A 48 8.80 -4.77 13.91
N PHE A 49 8.58 -3.66 14.62
CA PHE A 49 8.71 -2.30 14.08
C PHE A 49 10.02 -2.07 13.30
N PHE A 50 11.14 -2.57 13.80
CA PHE A 50 12.48 -2.45 13.21
C PHE A 50 13.13 -3.81 12.95
N GLY A 51 12.31 -4.84 12.74
CA GLY A 51 12.76 -6.20 12.46
C GLY A 51 13.49 -6.36 11.14
N THR A 52 14.20 -7.48 11.00
CA THR A 52 14.90 -7.84 9.76
C THR A 52 13.95 -8.24 8.63
N THR A 53 12.68 -8.43 8.94
CA THR A 53 11.63 -8.85 8.02
C THR A 53 10.55 -7.79 7.93
N ALA A 54 10.05 -7.56 6.73
CA ALA A 54 9.12 -6.48 6.39
C ALA A 54 7.65 -6.90 6.51
N ALA A 55 7.27 -7.50 7.64
CA ALA A 55 5.88 -7.87 7.87
C ALA A 55 4.97 -6.64 7.81
N ALA A 56 3.87 -6.75 7.07
CA ALA A 56 2.84 -5.75 7.07
C ALA A 56 1.85 -6.00 8.21
N GLU A 57 1.39 -4.93 8.83
CA GLU A 57 0.34 -4.99 9.83
C GLU A 57 -1.02 -5.26 9.18
N SER A 58 -1.98 -5.77 9.95
CA SER A 58 -3.29 -6.15 9.41
C SER A 58 -4.02 -5.00 8.71
N TRP A 59 -3.89 -3.78 9.24
CA TRP A 59 -4.48 -2.58 8.63
C TRP A 59 -3.76 -2.14 7.34
N GLU A 60 -2.48 -2.44 7.20
CA GLU A 60 -1.70 -2.15 5.99
C GLU A 60 -2.07 -3.08 4.82
N LYS A 61 -2.76 -4.17 5.10
CA LYS A 61 -3.23 -5.18 4.12
C LYS A 61 -4.71 -5.06 3.79
N LYS A 62 -5.46 -4.33 4.61
CA LYS A 62 -6.93 -4.32 4.54
C LYS A 62 -7.42 -3.72 3.22
N ILE A 63 -8.29 -4.44 2.53
CA ILE A 63 -9.05 -3.97 1.38
C ILE A 63 -10.47 -3.67 1.84
N GLY A 64 -10.85 -2.39 1.86
CA GLY A 64 -12.18 -1.91 2.26
C GLY A 64 -13.07 -1.51 1.09
N SER A 65 -12.46 -1.22 -0.06
CA SER A 65 -13.16 -0.93 -1.31
C SER A 65 -12.27 -1.30 -2.50
N LEU A 66 -12.88 -1.58 -3.64
CA LEU A 66 -12.17 -1.96 -4.86
C LEU A 66 -12.91 -1.39 -6.07
N THR A 67 -12.18 -0.82 -7.02
CA THR A 67 -12.70 -0.49 -8.34
C THR A 67 -11.98 -1.34 -9.38
N LEU A 68 -12.75 -2.06 -10.18
CA LEU A 68 -12.28 -2.83 -11.33
C LEU A 68 -12.54 -2.04 -12.60
N PHE A 69 -11.54 -1.98 -13.46
CA PHE A 69 -11.62 -1.47 -14.82
C PHE A 69 -11.24 -2.59 -15.78
N VAL A 70 -12.00 -2.75 -16.84
CA VAL A 70 -11.69 -3.70 -17.90
C VAL A 70 -11.66 -2.94 -19.24
N PHE A 71 -10.58 -3.13 -19.98
CA PHE A 71 -10.37 -2.50 -21.29
C PHE A 71 -10.25 -3.58 -22.36
N ASP A 72 -10.77 -3.28 -23.54
CA ASP A 72 -10.60 -4.13 -24.74
C ASP A 72 -9.22 -3.98 -25.37
N GLY A 73 -8.99 -4.68 -26.48
CA GLY A 73 -7.73 -4.63 -27.22
C GLY A 73 -7.37 -3.27 -27.80
N SER A 74 -8.35 -2.36 -27.92
CA SER A 74 -8.20 -0.96 -28.38
C SER A 74 -8.08 0.04 -27.24
N ASP A 75 -7.87 -0.42 -26.01
CA ASP A 75 -7.75 0.38 -24.79
C ASP A 75 -9.03 1.14 -24.38
N ARG A 76 -10.18 0.81 -24.97
CA ARG A 76 -11.47 1.38 -24.61
C ARG A 76 -12.02 0.69 -23.37
N ALA A 77 -12.54 1.45 -22.40
CA ALA A 77 -13.20 0.91 -21.23
C ALA A 77 -14.50 0.17 -21.62
N VAL A 78 -14.60 -1.11 -21.27
CA VAL A 78 -15.78 -1.95 -21.47
C VAL A 78 -16.53 -2.24 -20.18
N LEU A 79 -15.83 -2.12 -19.02
CA LEU A 79 -16.42 -2.25 -17.70
C LEU A 79 -15.69 -1.37 -16.71
N GLN A 80 -16.45 -0.65 -15.89
CA GLN A 80 -15.98 -0.06 -14.64
C GLN A 80 -16.97 -0.40 -13.55
N ARG A 81 -16.49 -1.07 -12.49
CA ARG A 81 -17.34 -1.46 -11.36
C ARG A 81 -16.63 -1.23 -10.03
N ARG A 82 -17.34 -0.58 -9.10
CA ARG A 82 -16.88 -0.41 -7.72
C ARG A 82 -17.54 -1.46 -6.83
N PHE A 83 -16.75 -2.03 -5.92
CA PHE A 83 -17.17 -2.98 -4.91
C PHE A 83 -17.01 -2.35 -3.53
N SER A 84 -18.03 -2.52 -2.71
CA SER A 84 -18.02 -2.14 -1.29
C SER A 84 -17.30 -3.19 -0.44
N ALA A 85 -16.99 -2.84 0.82
CA ALA A 85 -16.42 -3.80 1.77
C ALA A 85 -17.31 -5.02 1.99
N ALA A 86 -18.64 -4.85 1.94
CA ALA A 86 -19.58 -5.96 2.08
C ALA A 86 -19.52 -6.92 0.88
N GLU A 87 -19.39 -6.42 -0.33
CA GLU A 87 -19.23 -7.24 -1.55
C GLU A 87 -17.87 -7.94 -1.59
N ILE A 88 -16.81 -7.30 -1.05
CA ILE A 88 -15.45 -7.86 -0.96
C ILE A 88 -15.40 -8.99 0.10
N SER A 89 -16.10 -8.86 1.22
CA SER A 89 -16.15 -9.86 2.30
C SER A 89 -17.19 -10.94 2.06
N GLY A 90 -18.21 -10.65 1.25
CA GLY A 90 -19.20 -11.61 0.77
C GLY A 90 -18.60 -12.48 -0.33
N GLN A 91 -19.09 -13.70 -0.46
CA GLN A 91 -18.73 -14.54 -1.61
C GLN A 91 -19.26 -13.90 -2.88
N ALA A 92 -18.37 -13.55 -3.76
CA ALA A 92 -18.56 -12.60 -4.81
C ALA A 92 -19.48 -13.04 -5.92
N ALA A 93 -20.17 -12.05 -6.46
CA ALA A 93 -20.93 -12.18 -7.69
C ALA A 93 -20.02 -12.38 -8.91
N THR A 94 -20.45 -13.22 -9.80
CA THR A 94 -19.94 -13.33 -11.15
C THR A 94 -19.97 -11.95 -11.81
N ILE A 95 -18.87 -11.55 -12.44
CA ILE A 95 -18.76 -10.25 -13.09
C ILE A 95 -18.94 -10.45 -14.60
N PRO A 96 -20.09 -10.10 -15.18
CA PRO A 96 -20.25 -10.09 -16.62
C PRO A 96 -19.38 -8.96 -17.21
N VAL A 97 -18.62 -9.28 -18.25
CA VAL A 97 -17.93 -8.29 -19.09
C VAL A 97 -18.78 -8.11 -20.34
N PRO A 98 -19.49 -6.99 -20.50
CA PRO A 98 -20.40 -6.79 -21.64
C PRO A 98 -19.66 -6.92 -22.96
N ASP A 99 -20.30 -7.51 -23.95
CA ASP A 99 -19.79 -7.66 -25.31
C ASP A 99 -18.39 -8.31 -25.44
N ALA A 100 -17.93 -8.98 -24.38
CA ALA A 100 -16.65 -9.64 -24.40
C ALA A 100 -16.65 -10.80 -25.41
N LYS A 101 -15.61 -10.86 -26.25
CA LYS A 101 -15.45 -11.86 -27.28
C LYS A 101 -14.52 -12.95 -26.80
N PRO A 102 -14.95 -14.22 -26.85
CA PRO A 102 -14.13 -15.35 -26.47
C PRO A 102 -12.81 -15.39 -27.25
N GLY A 103 -11.71 -15.63 -26.53
CA GLY A 103 -10.35 -15.67 -27.09
C GLY A 103 -9.66 -14.32 -27.26
N GLU A 104 -10.38 -13.21 -27.18
CA GLU A 104 -9.77 -11.87 -27.20
C GLU A 104 -9.14 -11.52 -25.86
N LEU A 105 -8.02 -10.78 -25.90
CA LEU A 105 -7.31 -10.30 -24.73
C LEU A 105 -7.97 -9.02 -24.18
N TYR A 106 -8.24 -9.04 -22.87
CA TYR A 106 -8.71 -7.87 -22.12
C TYR A 106 -7.69 -7.50 -21.06
N LYS A 107 -7.62 -6.21 -20.75
CA LYS A 107 -6.74 -5.64 -19.73
C LYS A 107 -7.56 -5.34 -18.48
N PHE A 108 -7.15 -5.91 -17.36
CA PHE A 108 -7.82 -5.78 -16.06
C PHE A 108 -6.97 -4.92 -15.15
N TYR A 109 -7.54 -3.85 -14.61
CA TYR A 109 -6.92 -2.94 -13.69
C TYR A 109 -7.77 -2.83 -12.43
N VAL A 110 -7.12 -2.80 -11.27
CA VAL A 110 -7.81 -2.64 -9.98
C VAL A 110 -7.17 -1.52 -9.18
N VAL A 111 -8.03 -0.73 -8.51
CA VAL A 111 -7.65 0.28 -7.53
C VAL A 111 -8.43 0.00 -6.26
N ALA A 112 -7.71 -0.34 -5.20
CA ALA A 112 -8.28 -0.61 -3.89
C ALA A 112 -8.09 0.59 -2.96
N ASN A 113 -9.06 0.82 -2.07
CA ASN A 113 -9.03 1.83 -1.01
C ASN A 113 -8.86 3.29 -1.47
N SER A 114 -8.96 3.55 -2.74
CA SER A 114 -8.95 4.92 -3.25
C SER A 114 -10.33 5.57 -3.06
N GLY A 115 -10.35 6.90 -2.93
CA GLY A 115 -11.49 7.69 -3.31
C GLY A 115 -11.90 7.30 -4.74
N THR A 116 -13.07 7.65 -5.18
CA THR A 116 -13.58 7.21 -6.49
C THR A 116 -12.65 7.69 -7.61
N PRO A 117 -11.92 6.81 -8.32
CA PRO A 117 -11.39 7.21 -9.61
C PRO A 117 -12.58 7.64 -10.46
N ALA A 118 -12.47 8.75 -11.16
CA ALA A 118 -13.50 9.20 -12.08
C ALA A 118 -13.81 8.10 -13.11
N ASN A 119 -15.01 8.13 -13.69
CA ASN A 119 -15.30 7.28 -14.83
C ASN A 119 -14.29 7.59 -15.92
N VAL A 120 -13.58 6.56 -16.37
CA VAL A 120 -12.55 6.66 -17.40
C VAL A 120 -13.08 6.09 -18.71
N ALA A 121 -12.85 6.80 -19.81
CA ALA A 121 -13.26 6.36 -21.13
C ALA A 121 -12.28 5.34 -21.74
N ASP A 122 -11.01 5.49 -21.44
CA ASP A 122 -9.94 4.64 -21.98
C ASP A 122 -8.79 4.45 -20.98
N LEU A 123 -7.86 3.58 -21.35
CA LEU A 123 -6.71 3.23 -20.53
C LEU A 123 -5.74 4.40 -20.35
N THR A 124 -5.65 5.30 -21.33
CA THR A 124 -4.77 6.48 -21.24
C THR A 124 -5.24 7.42 -20.12
N GLU A 125 -6.55 7.63 -20.02
CA GLU A 125 -7.15 8.42 -18.96
C GLU A 125 -6.91 7.78 -17.57
N LEU A 126 -7.09 6.45 -17.45
CA LEU A 126 -6.77 5.74 -16.19
C LEU A 126 -5.30 5.89 -15.81
N ARG A 127 -4.39 5.77 -16.76
CA ARG A 127 -2.94 5.88 -16.53
C ARG A 127 -2.50 7.31 -16.18
N SER A 128 -3.22 8.32 -16.64
CA SER A 128 -2.97 9.71 -16.28
C SER A 128 -3.51 10.08 -14.89
N SER A 129 -4.33 9.22 -14.30
CA SER A 129 -4.94 9.44 -12.99
C SER A 129 -3.89 9.30 -11.87
N THR A 130 -3.93 10.23 -10.91
CA THR A 130 -2.98 10.31 -9.80
C THR A 130 -3.69 10.33 -8.46
N GLU A 131 -2.98 9.91 -7.41
CA GLU A 131 -3.34 10.15 -6.02
C GLU A 131 -2.47 11.25 -5.44
N SER A 132 -3.04 12.13 -4.61
CA SER A 132 -2.36 13.29 -4.00
C SER A 132 -2.70 13.40 -2.51
N GLU A 133 -2.67 12.29 -1.80
CA GLU A 133 -3.07 12.20 -0.39
C GLU A 133 -1.91 11.80 0.55
N ALA A 134 -0.65 12.10 0.18
CA ALA A 134 0.54 11.69 0.93
C ALA A 134 0.45 11.98 2.42
N ALA A 135 -0.08 13.14 2.82
CA ALA A 135 -0.25 13.52 4.21
C ALA A 135 -1.22 12.61 4.98
N SER A 136 -2.24 12.08 4.31
CA SER A 136 -3.28 11.28 4.97
C SER A 136 -2.78 9.93 5.50
N TYR A 137 -1.63 9.45 5.01
CA TYR A 137 -1.02 8.20 5.48
C TYR A 137 -0.22 8.37 6.77
N ASN A 138 0.08 9.61 7.18
CA ASN A 138 0.98 9.94 8.26
C ASN A 138 0.25 10.53 9.46
N GLY A 139 0.89 10.46 10.63
CA GLY A 139 0.37 10.95 11.90
C GLY A 139 1.45 10.88 12.98
N THR A 140 1.05 10.82 14.23
CA THR A 140 1.96 10.56 15.34
C THR A 140 2.55 9.15 15.23
N PHE A 141 3.70 8.91 15.87
CA PHE A 141 4.32 7.59 15.89
C PHE A 141 3.35 6.50 16.39
N ASP A 142 2.64 6.77 17.48
CA ASP A 142 1.70 5.81 18.06
C ASP A 142 0.51 5.52 17.14
N GLU A 143 0.04 6.51 16.36
CA GLU A 143 -1.01 6.28 15.37
C GLU A 143 -0.55 5.38 14.23
N VAL A 144 0.56 5.75 13.57
CA VAL A 144 1.05 5.00 12.39
C VAL A 144 1.55 3.59 12.70
N THR A 145 1.84 3.30 13.97
CA THR A 145 2.25 1.95 14.42
C THR A 145 1.11 1.09 14.92
N THR A 146 -0.10 1.63 15.04
CA THR A 146 -1.26 0.91 15.61
C THR A 146 -2.44 0.79 14.65
N LYS A 147 -2.56 1.66 13.66
CA LYS A 147 -3.70 1.70 12.73
C LYS A 147 -3.34 2.37 11.41
N ALA A 148 -4.16 2.19 10.39
CA ALA A 148 -4.14 3.07 9.24
C ALA A 148 -4.68 4.45 9.65
N VAL A 149 -3.90 5.52 9.42
CA VAL A 149 -4.33 6.90 9.70
C VAL A 149 -5.32 7.35 8.64
N ARG A 150 -5.05 7.04 7.38
CA ARG A 150 -5.93 7.34 6.27
C ARG A 150 -7.25 6.56 6.38
N SER A 151 -8.37 7.27 6.25
CA SER A 151 -9.68 6.65 6.16
C SER A 151 -9.77 5.74 4.93
N GLY A 152 -10.21 4.49 5.12
CA GLY A 152 -10.27 3.48 4.08
C GLY A 152 -9.00 2.63 3.92
N GLY A 153 -7.88 3.00 4.54
CA GLY A 153 -6.63 2.24 4.49
C GLY A 153 -5.69 2.66 3.37
N PHE A 154 -4.76 1.79 3.01
CA PHE A 154 -3.74 2.06 2.00
C PHE A 154 -4.28 1.86 0.60
N THR A 155 -4.08 2.83 -0.29
CA THR A 155 -4.39 2.67 -1.71
C THR A 155 -3.44 1.66 -2.32
N MET A 156 -4.01 0.69 -3.03
CA MET A 156 -3.28 -0.38 -3.70
C MET A 156 -3.77 -0.52 -5.13
N THR A 157 -2.86 -0.86 -6.02
CA THR A 157 -3.17 -1.02 -7.45
C THR A 157 -2.55 -2.27 -8.02
N GLY A 158 -3.14 -2.78 -9.08
CA GLY A 158 -2.60 -3.91 -9.81
C GLY A 158 -3.25 -4.06 -11.18
N SER A 159 -2.56 -4.76 -12.07
CA SER A 159 -3.08 -5.02 -13.40
C SER A 159 -2.63 -6.38 -13.94
N THR A 160 -3.41 -6.91 -14.88
CA THR A 160 -3.08 -8.11 -15.63
C THR A 160 -3.78 -8.13 -16.98
N MET A 161 -3.36 -9.00 -17.88
CA MET A 161 -4.02 -9.25 -19.16
C MET A 161 -4.46 -10.70 -19.23
N LYS A 162 -5.68 -10.94 -19.68
CA LYS A 162 -6.24 -12.28 -19.79
C LYS A 162 -7.19 -12.38 -20.98
N ALA A 163 -7.12 -13.50 -21.72
CA ALA A 163 -8.13 -13.82 -22.71
C ALA A 163 -9.42 -14.30 -22.03
N ILE A 164 -10.56 -13.81 -22.49
CA ILE A 164 -11.88 -14.23 -22.01
C ILE A 164 -12.19 -15.65 -22.54
N ALA A 165 -12.65 -16.53 -21.66
CA ALA A 165 -13.05 -17.89 -22.01
C ALA A 165 -14.30 -17.91 -22.89
N GLN A 166 -14.63 -19.09 -23.42
CA GLN A 166 -15.83 -19.33 -24.24
C GLN A 166 -17.11 -19.02 -23.46
N ALA A 167 -18.16 -18.66 -24.15
CA ALA A 167 -19.47 -18.44 -23.57
C ALA A 167 -19.89 -19.61 -22.69
N GLY A 168 -20.41 -19.31 -21.50
CA GLY A 168 -20.79 -20.30 -20.49
C GLY A 168 -19.64 -20.82 -19.62
N GLN A 169 -18.40 -20.31 -19.81
CA GLN A 169 -17.27 -20.58 -18.94
C GLN A 169 -16.85 -19.34 -18.18
N THR A 170 -16.36 -19.51 -16.96
CA THR A 170 -15.80 -18.43 -16.14
C THR A 170 -14.29 -18.31 -16.41
N THR A 171 -13.82 -17.10 -16.64
CA THR A 171 -12.40 -16.79 -16.78
C THR A 171 -11.82 -16.41 -15.41
N ASP A 172 -10.88 -17.20 -14.89
CA ASP A 172 -10.14 -16.84 -13.68
C ASP A 172 -9.07 -15.79 -14.01
N VAL A 173 -9.15 -14.63 -13.36
CA VAL A 173 -8.23 -13.50 -13.53
C VAL A 173 -7.53 -13.23 -12.21
N GLN A 174 -6.23 -13.48 -12.14
CA GLN A 174 -5.40 -13.18 -10.98
C GLN A 174 -4.69 -11.84 -11.17
N ILE A 175 -4.79 -10.96 -10.18
CA ILE A 175 -4.17 -9.64 -10.21
C ILE A 175 -3.33 -9.46 -8.95
N GLY A 176 -2.01 -9.30 -9.12
CA GLY A 176 -1.13 -8.91 -8.02
C GLY A 176 -1.30 -7.42 -7.73
N ILE A 177 -1.54 -7.08 -6.48
CA ILE A 177 -1.70 -5.69 -6.04
C ILE A 177 -0.55 -5.24 -5.15
N GLU A 178 -0.25 -3.95 -5.18
CA GLU A 178 0.80 -3.30 -4.42
C GLU A 178 0.35 -1.94 -3.89
N ARG A 179 0.87 -1.53 -2.74
CA ARG A 179 0.60 -0.21 -2.14
C ARG A 179 1.28 0.89 -2.95
N LEU A 180 0.68 2.07 -3.03
CA LEU A 180 1.28 3.23 -3.70
C LEU A 180 2.43 3.86 -2.89
N VAL A 181 2.49 3.61 -1.59
CA VAL A 181 3.48 4.16 -0.69
C VAL A 181 4.59 3.17 -0.36
N ALA A 182 5.75 3.70 0.03
CA ALA A 182 6.80 3.01 0.76
C ALA A 182 6.70 3.33 2.25
N LYS A 183 7.13 2.39 3.09
CA LYS A 183 7.22 2.51 4.55
C LYS A 183 8.68 2.79 4.93
N ILE A 184 8.91 3.87 5.68
CA ILE A 184 10.24 4.28 6.15
C ILE A 184 10.25 4.24 7.68
N ALA A 185 10.93 3.26 8.27
CA ALA A 185 11.13 3.17 9.70
C ALA A 185 12.53 3.71 10.05
N VAL A 186 12.56 4.73 10.89
CA VAL A 186 13.80 5.36 11.35
C VAL A 186 14.08 4.95 12.78
N GLN A 187 15.30 4.55 13.06
CA GLN A 187 15.80 4.34 14.41
C GLN A 187 17.11 5.09 14.59
N THR A 188 17.14 5.99 15.57
CA THR A 188 18.31 6.84 15.88
C THR A 188 18.85 6.48 17.24
N ALA A 189 20.17 6.36 17.34
CA ALA A 189 20.91 6.11 18.58
C ALA A 189 22.27 6.80 18.56
N THR A 190 22.85 7.05 19.71
CA THR A 190 24.28 7.41 19.81
C THR A 190 25.15 6.15 19.75
N ASP A 191 26.35 6.26 19.22
CA ASP A 191 27.32 5.17 19.17
C ASP A 191 28.37 5.24 20.29
N SER A 192 29.32 4.32 20.30
CA SER A 192 30.39 4.27 21.29
C SER A 192 31.39 5.43 21.17
N LYS A 193 31.53 6.05 19.99
CA LYS A 193 32.40 7.23 19.82
C LYS A 193 31.77 8.44 20.50
N PHE A 194 30.46 8.61 20.36
CA PHE A 194 29.72 9.65 21.08
C PHE A 194 29.92 9.50 22.59
N ALA A 195 29.68 8.29 23.13
CA ALA A 195 29.81 8.03 24.57
C ALA A 195 31.24 8.23 25.10
N ALA A 196 32.26 8.10 24.24
CA ALA A 196 33.64 8.34 24.61
C ALA A 196 34.04 9.85 24.59
N ALA A 197 33.37 10.64 23.75
CA ALA A 197 33.70 12.05 23.52
C ALA A 197 32.83 13.01 24.35
N TYR A 198 31.59 12.62 24.67
CA TYR A 198 30.59 13.49 25.28
C TYR A 198 30.00 12.86 26.56
N PRO A 199 30.08 13.56 27.72
CA PRO A 199 29.57 13.02 29.00
C PRO A 199 28.05 13.02 29.08
N GLY A 200 27.39 13.89 28.32
CA GLY A 200 25.95 14.08 28.35
C GLY A 200 25.16 13.11 27.45
N ARG A 201 23.93 13.49 27.12
CA ARG A 201 23.00 12.67 26.35
C ARG A 201 22.38 13.47 25.20
N VAL A 202 22.03 12.76 24.13
CA VAL A 202 21.25 13.29 23.02
C VAL A 202 19.79 12.88 23.20
N LYS A 203 18.86 13.82 22.97
CA LYS A 203 17.43 13.59 22.83
C LYS A 203 17.00 14.08 21.43
N ILE A 204 16.58 13.14 20.58
CA ILE A 204 15.96 13.49 19.32
C ILE A 204 14.49 13.81 19.56
N ALA A 205 14.12 15.05 19.38
CA ALA A 205 12.76 15.53 19.61
C ALA A 205 11.83 15.21 18.46
N SER A 206 12.32 15.36 17.22
CA SER A 206 11.52 15.12 16.03
C SER A 206 12.37 14.61 14.86
N ALA A 207 11.67 13.99 13.92
CA ALA A 207 12.17 13.68 12.60
C ALA A 207 11.24 14.28 11.55
N THR A 208 11.82 14.82 10.47
CA THR A 208 11.08 15.37 9.33
C THR A 208 11.55 14.67 8.07
N VAL A 209 10.61 14.08 7.32
CA VAL A 209 10.84 13.68 5.93
C VAL A 209 10.38 14.82 5.04
N SER A 210 11.23 15.28 4.13
CA SER A 210 10.94 16.36 3.17
C SER A 210 11.38 15.99 1.76
N ARG A 211 11.01 16.80 0.78
CA ARG A 211 11.24 16.57 -0.65
C ARG A 211 10.65 15.24 -1.15
N ALA A 212 9.70 14.66 -0.46
CA ALA A 212 9.00 13.48 -0.94
C ALA A 212 7.94 13.84 -1.99
N ALA A 213 7.52 12.89 -2.79
CA ALA A 213 6.48 13.10 -3.78
C ALA A 213 5.15 13.42 -3.08
N SER A 214 4.47 14.49 -3.51
CA SER A 214 3.13 14.87 -3.03
C SER A 214 2.00 14.16 -3.78
N SER A 215 2.31 13.61 -4.95
CA SER A 215 1.38 12.84 -5.77
C SER A 215 2.08 11.65 -6.43
N THR A 216 1.30 10.66 -6.82
CA THR A 216 1.80 9.48 -7.54
C THR A 216 0.76 8.98 -8.54
N PRO A 217 1.13 8.51 -9.74
CA PRO A 217 0.19 7.83 -10.62
C PRO A 217 -0.29 6.52 -9.98
N TYR A 218 -1.55 6.16 -10.24
CA TYR A 218 -2.06 4.86 -9.77
C TYR A 218 -1.26 3.70 -10.38
N PHE A 219 -0.86 3.79 -11.63
CA PHE A 219 -0.14 2.73 -12.34
C PHE A 219 1.21 3.22 -12.86
N ASN A 220 2.28 2.47 -12.55
CA ASN A 220 3.62 2.69 -13.12
C ASN A 220 3.73 1.91 -14.42
N GLU A 221 4.11 2.58 -15.50
CA GLU A 221 4.15 2.00 -16.84
C GLU A 221 5.38 1.12 -17.14
N THR A 222 6.32 0.97 -16.23
CA THR A 222 7.50 0.13 -16.44
C THR A 222 7.21 -1.36 -16.63
N GLN A 223 5.96 -1.79 -16.48
CA GLN A 223 5.56 -3.20 -16.63
C GLN A 223 4.89 -3.56 -17.96
N HIS A 224 4.66 -2.61 -18.86
CA HIS A 224 4.02 -2.87 -20.15
C HIS A 224 4.80 -2.20 -21.27
N SER A 225 5.40 -3.03 -22.13
CA SER A 225 6.04 -2.62 -23.37
C SER A 225 5.06 -1.90 -24.30
N GLY A 226 5.20 -0.59 -24.45
CA GLY A 226 4.45 0.17 -25.43
C GLY A 226 4.31 1.64 -25.09
N GLY A 227 5.37 2.43 -25.27
CA GLY A 227 5.28 3.88 -25.41
C GLY A 227 5.26 4.67 -24.09
N VAL A 228 6.30 5.42 -23.89
CA VAL A 228 6.41 6.48 -22.88
C VAL A 228 5.58 7.64 -23.39
N GLU A 229 4.38 7.89 -22.86
CA GLU A 229 3.72 9.15 -23.09
C GLU A 229 2.86 9.58 -21.89
N ASN A 230 3.10 10.80 -21.44
CA ASN A 230 2.34 11.57 -20.45
C ASN A 230 2.28 10.99 -19.03
N ARG A 231 3.45 10.80 -18.38
CA ARG A 231 3.48 10.80 -16.92
C ARG A 231 3.13 12.20 -16.43
N ALA A 232 2.11 12.31 -15.60
CA ALA A 232 1.93 13.52 -14.81
C ALA A 232 3.24 13.78 -14.06
N ALA A 233 3.76 15.01 -14.16
CA ALA A 233 4.99 15.38 -13.48
C ALA A 233 4.80 15.18 -11.98
N VAL A 234 5.68 14.38 -11.37
CA VAL A 234 5.67 14.16 -9.92
C VAL A 234 6.26 15.41 -9.27
N VAL A 235 5.50 16.00 -8.34
CA VAL A 235 5.95 17.18 -7.59
C VAL A 235 6.53 16.71 -6.25
N HIS A 236 7.77 17.11 -5.95
CA HIS A 236 8.53 16.72 -4.77
C HIS A 236 8.50 17.80 -3.68
N ASN A 237 7.33 18.10 -3.15
CA ASN A 237 7.13 19.13 -2.12
C ASN A 237 6.41 18.62 -0.86
N PHE A 238 6.23 17.31 -0.74
CA PHE A 238 5.66 16.75 0.48
C PHE A 238 6.68 16.78 1.61
N SER A 239 6.22 17.22 2.78
CA SER A 239 6.99 17.22 4.02
C SER A 239 6.11 16.79 5.18
N GLN A 240 6.67 15.97 6.07
CA GLN A 240 6.00 15.47 7.27
C GLN A 240 6.95 15.44 8.44
N THR A 241 6.59 16.15 9.51
CA THR A 241 7.29 16.10 10.80
C THR A 241 6.56 15.18 11.77
N GLN A 242 7.30 14.38 12.50
CA GLN A 242 6.79 13.50 13.55
C GLN A 242 7.64 13.63 14.80
N ALA A 243 7.01 13.79 15.96
CA ALA A 243 7.70 13.70 17.25
C ALA A 243 8.31 12.30 17.41
N SER A 244 9.58 12.25 17.84
CA SER A 244 10.29 10.99 18.01
C SER A 244 9.82 10.26 19.25
N LYS A 245 9.65 8.95 19.15
CA LYS A 245 9.31 8.06 20.27
C LYS A 245 10.57 7.44 20.85
N GLU A 246 10.85 7.71 22.10
CA GLU A 246 11.95 7.02 22.79
C GLU A 246 11.55 5.58 23.13
N GLN A 247 12.38 4.62 22.72
CA GLN A 247 12.23 3.20 22.98
C GLN A 247 13.58 2.59 23.35
N SER A 248 13.77 2.23 24.61
CA SER A 248 15.00 1.55 25.09
C SER A 248 16.30 2.30 24.74
N GLY A 249 16.31 3.62 24.94
CA GLY A 249 17.47 4.49 24.65
C GLY A 249 17.71 4.80 23.17
N LYS A 250 16.77 4.47 22.32
CA LYS A 250 16.75 4.82 20.90
C LYS A 250 15.53 5.66 20.59
N TYR A 251 15.61 6.46 19.50
CA TYR A 251 14.50 7.27 19.04
C TYR A 251 13.94 6.66 17.75
N ALA A 252 12.63 6.54 17.67
CA ALA A 252 11.93 5.88 16.59
C ALA A 252 10.94 6.82 15.90
N ASN A 253 10.89 6.73 14.57
CA ASN A 253 9.92 7.42 13.71
C ASN A 253 9.46 6.48 12.59
N LEU A 254 8.24 6.69 12.09
CA LEU A 254 7.67 5.91 11.00
C LEU A 254 6.90 6.81 10.04
N PHE A 255 7.28 6.76 8.76
CA PHE A 255 6.67 7.54 7.71
C PHE A 255 6.20 6.66 6.56
N TYR A 256 5.16 7.13 5.87
CA TYR A 256 4.73 6.60 4.59
C TYR A 256 4.89 7.69 3.54
N VAL A 257 5.60 7.39 2.46
CA VAL A 257 5.86 8.31 1.35
C VAL A 257 5.56 7.62 0.03
N TYR A 258 5.16 8.39 -0.98
CA TYR A 258 5.07 7.83 -2.34
C TYR A 258 6.43 7.44 -2.86
N GLY A 259 6.44 6.47 -3.75
CA GLY A 259 7.67 6.06 -4.44
C GLY A 259 8.29 7.23 -5.19
N SER A 260 9.60 7.33 -5.12
CA SER A 260 10.41 8.31 -5.83
C SER A 260 11.55 7.58 -6.55
N GLU A 261 11.42 7.46 -7.85
CA GLU A 261 12.47 6.97 -8.75
C GLU A 261 13.13 8.19 -9.40
N ASN A 262 13.97 8.88 -8.63
CA ASN A 262 14.44 10.19 -9.04
C ASN A 262 15.91 10.16 -9.45
N SER A 263 16.22 10.79 -10.59
CA SER A 263 17.58 11.02 -11.09
C SER A 263 18.13 12.40 -10.73
N ASN A 264 17.30 13.28 -10.14
CA ASN A 264 17.71 14.64 -9.77
C ASN A 264 18.03 14.70 -8.27
N PRO A 265 19.29 14.93 -7.85
CA PRO A 265 19.67 15.01 -6.45
C PRO A 265 18.92 16.07 -5.64
N ALA A 266 18.46 17.16 -6.27
CA ALA A 266 17.68 18.20 -5.60
C ALA A 266 16.30 17.72 -5.13
N GLU A 267 15.84 16.59 -5.65
CA GLU A 267 14.56 15.96 -5.33
C GLU A 267 14.75 14.71 -4.45
N ASN A 268 15.97 14.45 -3.97
CA ASN A 268 16.19 13.35 -3.03
C ASN A 268 15.40 13.58 -1.76
N VAL A 269 14.73 12.53 -1.31
CA VAL A 269 14.02 12.57 -0.04
C VAL A 269 15.00 12.78 1.09
N LEU A 270 14.79 13.84 1.87
CA LEU A 270 15.65 14.26 2.96
C LEU A 270 14.99 13.91 4.30
N LEU A 271 15.73 13.25 5.17
CA LEU A 271 15.40 13.06 6.58
C LEU A 271 16.19 14.06 7.41
N THR A 272 15.50 14.94 8.13
CA THR A 272 16.09 15.85 9.10
C THR A 272 15.72 15.37 10.52
N LEU A 273 16.73 15.21 11.36
CA LEU A 273 16.57 14.87 12.78
C LEU A 273 16.89 16.09 13.60
N GLU A 274 15.97 16.51 14.45
CA GLU A 274 16.13 17.67 15.34
C GLU A 274 16.07 17.26 16.80
N GLY A 275 16.90 17.85 17.64
CA GLY A 275 16.95 17.53 19.04
C GLY A 275 17.86 18.43 19.84
N VAL A 276 18.26 17.94 21.01
CA VAL A 276 19.18 18.62 21.89
C VAL A 276 20.23 17.66 22.43
N TYR A 277 21.44 18.13 22.59
CA TYR A 277 22.43 17.54 23.46
C TYR A 277 22.34 18.22 24.82
N ASP A 278 22.30 17.47 25.87
CA ASP A 278 22.20 17.92 27.24
C ASP A 278 23.46 17.44 27.99
N ASN A 279 24.22 18.38 28.57
CA ASN A 279 25.56 18.08 29.06
C ASN A 279 25.60 17.24 30.34
N ASP A 280 24.59 17.39 31.22
CA ASP A 280 24.43 16.52 32.39
C ASP A 280 23.49 15.33 32.14
N GLY A 281 22.77 15.33 31.03
CA GLY A 281 21.94 14.24 30.53
C GLY A 281 20.62 14.06 31.26
N ASP A 282 20.19 15.00 32.08
CA ASP A 282 18.94 14.94 32.86
C ASP A 282 17.73 15.58 32.17
N PHE A 283 17.99 16.48 31.19
CA PHE A 283 16.99 17.27 30.44
C PHE A 283 16.06 18.13 31.31
N ALA A 284 16.46 18.40 32.56
CA ALA A 284 15.66 19.15 33.49
C ALA A 284 15.76 20.69 33.30
N THR A 285 16.91 21.16 32.82
CA THR A 285 17.17 22.57 32.54
C THR A 285 17.58 22.77 31.11
N THR A 286 17.37 23.97 30.57
CA THR A 286 17.78 24.31 29.20
C THR A 286 19.11 25.05 29.13
N ALA A 287 19.73 25.36 30.27
CA ALA A 287 20.90 26.20 30.33
C ALA A 287 22.17 25.53 29.77
N ASP A 288 22.25 24.24 29.81
CA ASP A 288 23.35 23.39 29.33
C ASP A 288 22.96 22.55 28.10
N GLN A 289 21.82 22.84 27.49
CA GLN A 289 21.36 22.21 26.25
C GLN A 289 21.89 22.91 25.01
N ILE A 290 22.34 22.11 24.06
CA ILE A 290 22.81 22.56 22.75
C ILE A 290 21.86 21.99 21.69
N PRO A 291 21.20 22.82 20.86
CA PRO A 291 20.41 22.35 19.74
C PRO A 291 21.30 21.58 18.74
N ILE A 292 20.78 20.46 18.25
CA ILE A 292 21.44 19.63 17.24
C ILE A 292 20.48 19.33 16.10
N SER A 293 21.04 19.26 14.89
CA SER A 293 20.33 18.88 13.67
C SER A 293 21.21 18.04 12.78
N TYR A 294 20.63 16.97 12.22
CA TYR A 294 21.30 16.07 11.28
C TYR A 294 20.45 15.88 10.04
N GLU A 295 21.06 15.94 8.87
CA GLU A 295 20.41 15.73 7.58
C GLU A 295 20.94 14.46 6.91
N VAL A 296 20.01 13.64 6.39
CA VAL A 296 20.30 12.36 5.75
C VAL A 296 19.50 12.23 4.48
N GLU A 297 20.15 12.03 3.34
CA GLU A 297 19.48 11.67 2.10
C GLU A 297 19.05 10.20 2.12
N LEU A 298 17.78 9.92 1.86
CA LEU A 298 17.20 8.57 1.88
C LEU A 298 17.25 7.87 0.52
N ASN A 299 17.46 8.61 -0.55
CA ASN A 299 17.65 8.11 -1.91
C ASN A 299 18.68 8.98 -2.63
N GLY A 300 19.02 8.66 -3.87
CA GLY A 300 19.95 9.45 -4.67
C GLY A 300 21.11 8.65 -5.26
N ASP A 301 21.53 7.58 -4.58
CA ASP A 301 22.53 6.66 -5.17
C ASP A 301 21.83 5.57 -6.00
N SER A 302 22.53 5.07 -7.01
CA SER A 302 22.06 3.93 -7.81
C SER A 302 21.65 2.76 -6.90
N GLY A 303 20.40 2.30 -7.01
CA GLY A 303 19.82 1.25 -6.19
C GLY A 303 19.18 1.71 -4.88
N LYS A 304 19.16 3.02 -4.59
CA LYS A 304 18.48 3.59 -3.42
C LYS A 304 17.14 4.27 -3.73
N ALA A 305 16.62 4.15 -4.96
CA ALA A 305 15.29 4.65 -5.29
C ALA A 305 14.25 4.16 -4.26
N ILE A 306 13.35 5.04 -3.83
CA ILE A 306 12.24 4.67 -2.94
C ILE A 306 11.13 4.15 -3.84
N SER A 307 11.10 2.83 -4.03
CA SER A 307 10.03 2.19 -4.81
C SER A 307 8.77 2.02 -3.97
N ARG A 308 7.60 2.15 -4.60
CA ARG A 308 6.31 1.85 -3.95
C ARG A 308 6.28 0.40 -3.43
N ASN A 309 5.45 0.15 -2.44
CA ASN A 309 5.31 -1.16 -1.79
C ASN A 309 6.61 -1.73 -1.20
N THR A 310 7.57 -0.86 -0.83
CA THR A 310 8.82 -1.26 -0.18
C THR A 310 8.87 -0.81 1.26
N TYR A 311 9.68 -1.51 2.06
CA TYR A 311 9.99 -1.17 3.43
C TYR A 311 11.48 -0.78 3.55
N ARG A 312 11.76 0.39 4.14
CA ARG A 312 13.11 0.87 4.38
C ARG A 312 13.35 1.04 5.86
N ARG A 313 14.38 0.38 6.36
CA ARG A 313 14.90 0.57 7.70
C ARG A 313 16.08 1.52 7.64
N VAL A 314 15.97 2.65 8.32
CA VAL A 314 16.98 3.69 8.39
C VAL A 314 17.55 3.70 9.80
N SER A 315 18.77 3.18 9.96
CA SER A 315 19.53 3.26 11.22
C SER A 315 20.46 4.47 11.17
N VAL A 316 20.29 5.39 12.12
CA VAL A 316 21.14 6.58 12.25
C VAL A 316 21.95 6.43 13.55
N ASN A 317 23.26 6.34 13.42
CA ASN A 317 24.20 6.30 14.54
C ASN A 317 24.91 7.63 14.66
N ILE A 318 24.68 8.33 15.77
CA ILE A 318 25.24 9.64 16.06
C ILE A 318 26.57 9.45 16.79
N SER A 319 27.64 9.99 16.22
CA SER A 319 29.00 9.93 16.79
C SER A 319 29.49 11.28 17.34
N GLY A 320 28.78 12.39 17.07
CA GLY A 320 29.12 13.73 17.52
C GLY A 320 27.99 14.72 17.38
N LEU A 321 28.26 16.01 17.57
CA LEU A 321 27.25 17.06 17.63
C LEU A 321 27.06 17.85 16.34
N THR A 322 27.83 17.56 15.31
CA THR A 322 27.74 18.24 14.01
C THR A 322 26.98 17.38 12.99
N GLY A 323 26.41 18.00 11.97
CA GLY A 323 25.69 17.29 10.91
C GLY A 323 26.52 16.24 10.15
N ALA A 324 27.87 16.34 10.20
CA ALA A 324 28.78 15.36 9.62
C ALA A 324 29.04 14.13 10.51
N ASP A 325 28.62 14.17 11.77
CA ASP A 325 28.90 13.12 12.78
C ASP A 325 27.81 12.06 12.84
N VAL A 326 27.26 11.67 11.71
CA VAL A 326 26.26 10.62 11.63
C VAL A 326 26.66 9.53 10.63
N ALA A 327 26.51 8.29 11.03
CA ALA A 327 26.63 7.15 10.15
C ALA A 327 25.22 6.56 9.90
N VAL A 328 24.86 6.48 8.63
CA VAL A 328 23.53 6.04 8.21
C VAL A 328 23.61 4.71 7.48
N THR A 329 22.79 3.77 7.91
CA THR A 329 22.60 2.51 7.20
C THR A 329 21.14 2.40 6.77
N ILE A 330 20.91 2.34 5.44
CA ILE A 330 19.59 2.10 4.86
C ILE A 330 19.54 0.65 4.40
N THR A 331 18.61 -0.12 4.95
CA THR A 331 18.40 -1.51 4.57
C THR A 331 17.02 -1.62 3.89
N PRO A 332 17.00 -1.74 2.56
CA PRO A 332 15.77 -2.01 1.85
C PRO A 332 15.30 -3.44 2.16
N ALA A 333 14.00 -3.62 2.22
CA ALA A 333 13.37 -4.92 2.29
C ALA A 333 12.06 -4.87 1.50
N ASP A 334 11.64 -6.00 0.94
CA ASP A 334 10.32 -6.08 0.36
C ASP A 334 9.29 -5.95 1.48
N TRP A 335 8.32 -5.10 1.26
CA TRP A 335 7.21 -4.97 2.22
C TRP A 335 6.18 -6.03 1.90
N GLU A 336 5.87 -6.87 2.89
CA GLU A 336 4.87 -7.92 2.72
C GLU A 336 3.59 -7.35 2.09
N GLY A 337 3.15 -7.93 0.99
CA GLY A 337 1.99 -7.50 0.24
C GLY A 337 0.68 -7.61 1.02
N PRO A 338 -0.44 -7.15 0.49
CA PRO A 338 -1.72 -7.08 1.19
C PRO A 338 -2.41 -8.41 1.46
N ILE A 339 -1.79 -9.55 1.26
CA ILE A 339 -2.46 -10.82 1.28
C ILE A 339 -2.59 -11.45 2.62
N ASN A 340 -3.52 -11.98 2.92
CA ASN A 340 -4.32 -13.15 2.91
C ASN A 340 -5.82 -12.82 2.81
N GLN A 341 -6.17 -11.91 2.01
CA GLN A 341 -7.56 -11.68 1.67
C GLN A 341 -7.73 -12.23 0.26
N GLU A 342 -8.07 -13.52 0.17
CA GLU A 342 -8.56 -14.07 -1.06
C GLU A 342 -9.90 -13.37 -1.37
N VAL A 343 -9.83 -12.35 -2.21
CA VAL A 343 -10.99 -11.66 -2.71
C VAL A 343 -11.39 -12.36 -4.00
N ASN A 344 -12.31 -13.28 -3.88
CA ASN A 344 -12.91 -13.94 -5.03
C ASN A 344 -14.11 -13.12 -5.48
N LEU A 345 -13.97 -12.38 -6.56
CA LEU A 345 -15.07 -11.66 -7.19
C LEU A 345 -15.54 -12.48 -8.39
N GLY A 346 -16.72 -13.09 -8.28
CA GLY A 346 -17.38 -13.80 -9.37
C GLY A 346 -17.47 -15.33 -9.20
N MET A 347 -18.36 -15.80 -8.37
CA MET A 347 -18.92 -17.16 -8.47
C MET A 347 -20.40 -17.10 -8.82
#